data_7983dc5d267d89efd5e11b44acef1cc5
#
_entry.id   7983dc5d267d89efd5e11b44acef1cc5
#
_cell.length_a   1.000
_cell.length_b   1.000
_cell.length_c   1.000
_cell.angle_alpha   90.00
_cell.angle_beta   90.00
_cell.angle_gamma   90.00
#
_symmetry.space_group_name_H-M   'P 1'
#
loop_
_entity.id
_entity.type
_entity.pdbx_description
1 polymer ?
#
loop_
_entity_poly.entity_id
_entity_poly.type
_entity_poly.pdbx_seq_one_letter_code
_entity_poly.pdbx_strand_id
1 'polypeptide(L)'
;MKIKIALPVQILIALVLGVLFGIFAHEYVKYVSWAGEMFLRFLKMIVIPIVFSSMVVGVASLGNQGGLGRIAGKTFAFYVSTTVVATIIGLVLVNILQPGVGSSLISQADSAVQVATAEKVSLGQQIINIIPSNIFEALTKGDLLSVIFFAILFGYFVTQVGEKARTTIVDVFQAVFDVIMKITLAVIKLAPYGVFSIVAKMISQQAGDMDKLMEIAQSLGMFVAIVWGGCMIQFFIVLPGTVYFIGKENPWRHMKKMSTAILTAFSTCSSGAALPISLKDSQEKCGISNRIASFTLPLGATINMNGTALYEGVAVIFISQVYGIDLSIMEQIIILVTVLFSAIGAASIPMAGLVMLSVAISVAGLPMEGIGLVLAVEQLCDMPRTATNSYGDMCGALVIAKSEGEKLTI
;
A
#
# COMPACT_ATOMS: atom_id res chain seq x y z
N MET A 1 8.76 -35.21 4.66
CA MET A 1 8.97 -33.79 4.31
C MET A 1 7.60 -33.13 4.17
N LYS A 2 7.16 -32.30 5.13
CA LYS A 2 5.88 -31.57 4.99
C LYS A 2 6.13 -30.45 3.98
N ILE A 3 5.54 -30.54 2.79
CA ILE A 3 5.54 -29.46 1.81
C ILE A 3 4.80 -28.29 2.44
N LYS A 4 5.53 -27.27 2.88
CA LYS A 4 4.91 -26.02 3.36
C LYS A 4 4.51 -25.21 2.12
N ILE A 5 3.23 -25.22 1.81
CA ILE A 5 2.67 -24.37 0.74
C ILE A 5 2.87 -22.90 1.15
N ALA A 6 3.45 -22.09 0.26
CA ALA A 6 3.64 -20.67 0.51
C ALA A 6 2.29 -19.94 0.67
N LEU A 7 2.24 -18.93 1.54
CA LEU A 7 1.00 -18.18 1.83
C LEU A 7 0.30 -17.64 0.56
N PRO A 8 1.02 -17.07 -0.43
CA PRO A 8 0.39 -16.63 -1.68
C PRO A 8 -0.37 -17.74 -2.41
N VAL A 9 0.20 -18.93 -2.44
CA VAL A 9 -0.44 -20.10 -3.08
C VAL A 9 -1.68 -20.54 -2.28
N GLN A 10 -1.62 -20.49 -0.95
CA GLN A 10 -2.79 -20.78 -0.10
C GLN A 10 -3.94 -19.79 -0.38
N ILE A 11 -3.64 -18.50 -0.58
CA ILE A 11 -4.62 -17.48 -0.89
C ILE A 11 -5.25 -17.72 -2.27
N LEU A 12 -4.45 -18.06 -3.29
CA LEU A 12 -4.96 -18.40 -4.62
C LEU A 12 -5.85 -19.65 -4.58
N ILE A 13 -5.47 -20.68 -3.83
CA ILE A 13 -6.30 -21.86 -3.63
C ILE A 13 -7.62 -21.49 -2.93
N ALA A 14 -7.55 -20.67 -1.88
CA ALA A 14 -8.71 -20.21 -1.14
C ALA A 14 -9.66 -19.38 -2.01
N LEU A 15 -9.13 -18.56 -2.92
CA LEU A 15 -9.91 -17.81 -3.91
C LEU A 15 -10.67 -18.75 -4.83
N VAL A 16 -9.97 -19.71 -5.46
CA VAL A 16 -10.61 -20.69 -6.36
C VAL A 16 -11.68 -21.49 -5.63
N LEU A 17 -11.37 -21.99 -4.43
CA LEU A 17 -12.33 -22.72 -3.62
C LEU A 17 -13.51 -21.84 -3.20
N GLY A 18 -13.30 -20.55 -2.89
CA GLY A 18 -14.35 -19.58 -2.56
C GLY A 18 -15.30 -19.36 -3.73
N VAL A 19 -14.78 -19.21 -4.95
CA VAL A 19 -15.59 -19.11 -6.17
C VAL A 19 -16.42 -20.37 -6.38
N LEU A 20 -15.80 -21.54 -6.34
CA LEU A 20 -16.50 -22.83 -6.51
C LEU A 20 -17.57 -23.02 -5.42
N PHE A 21 -17.23 -22.73 -4.17
CA PHE A 21 -18.17 -22.86 -3.06
C PHE A 21 -19.34 -21.90 -3.19
N GLY A 22 -19.09 -20.65 -3.61
CA GLY A 22 -20.12 -19.64 -3.86
C GLY A 22 -21.09 -20.04 -4.99
N ILE A 23 -20.60 -20.70 -6.05
CA ILE A 23 -21.42 -21.17 -7.17
C ILE A 23 -22.22 -22.42 -6.78
N PHE A 24 -21.55 -23.45 -6.26
CA PHE A 24 -22.15 -24.78 -6.10
C PHE A 24 -22.76 -25.03 -4.72
N ALA A 25 -22.37 -24.27 -3.70
CA ALA A 25 -22.79 -24.46 -2.31
C ALA A 25 -23.29 -23.14 -1.68
N HIS A 26 -23.92 -22.27 -2.49
CA HIS A 26 -24.37 -20.93 -2.08
C HIS A 26 -25.25 -20.93 -0.83
N GLU A 27 -26.10 -21.93 -0.63
CA GLU A 27 -26.97 -22.09 0.55
C GLU A 27 -26.20 -22.26 1.88
N TYR A 28 -24.97 -22.80 1.78
CA TYR A 28 -24.09 -23.08 2.94
C TYR A 28 -23.16 -21.93 3.28
N VAL A 29 -23.09 -20.89 2.47
CA VAL A 29 -22.19 -19.74 2.67
C VAL A 29 -22.45 -19.04 4.00
N LYS A 30 -23.69 -19.00 4.48
CA LYS A 30 -24.05 -18.46 5.80
C LYS A 30 -23.29 -19.09 6.97
N TYR A 31 -22.84 -20.35 6.83
CA TYR A 31 -22.10 -21.04 7.89
C TYR A 31 -20.60 -20.73 7.91
N VAL A 32 -20.07 -20.14 6.84
CA VAL A 32 -18.65 -19.77 6.72
C VAL A 32 -18.42 -18.27 6.66
N SER A 33 -19.44 -17.45 6.42
CA SER A 33 -19.34 -16.00 6.25
C SER A 33 -18.71 -15.26 7.46
N TRP A 34 -18.88 -15.80 8.66
CA TRP A 34 -18.30 -15.25 9.89
C TRP A 34 -16.75 -15.17 9.84
N ALA A 35 -16.09 -16.08 9.11
CA ALA A 35 -14.63 -16.09 9.02
C ALA A 35 -14.11 -14.87 8.24
N GLY A 36 -14.83 -14.45 7.18
CA GLY A 36 -14.53 -13.23 6.45
C GLY A 36 -14.73 -11.98 7.29
N GLU A 37 -15.86 -11.89 8.00
CA GLU A 37 -16.14 -10.77 8.91
C GLU A 37 -15.10 -10.66 10.03
N MET A 38 -14.70 -11.79 10.61
CA MET A 38 -13.67 -11.83 11.63
C MET A 38 -12.33 -11.35 11.07
N PHE A 39 -11.96 -11.78 9.87
CA PHE A 39 -10.73 -11.34 9.22
C PHE A 39 -10.72 -9.81 8.98
N LEU A 40 -11.81 -9.24 8.47
CA LEU A 40 -11.95 -7.79 8.29
C LEU A 40 -11.90 -7.03 9.62
N ARG A 41 -12.49 -7.56 10.69
CA ARG A 41 -12.40 -6.97 12.04
C ARG A 41 -10.95 -6.97 12.56
N PHE A 42 -10.21 -8.04 12.34
CA PHE A 42 -8.78 -8.08 12.68
C PHE A 42 -7.96 -7.05 11.90
N LEU A 43 -8.23 -6.88 10.61
CA LEU A 43 -7.59 -5.82 9.82
C LEU A 43 -7.90 -4.44 10.39
N LYS A 44 -9.18 -4.12 10.63
CA LYS A 44 -9.61 -2.85 11.23
C LYS A 44 -8.92 -2.57 12.58
N MET A 45 -8.77 -3.59 13.43
CA MET A 45 -8.18 -3.47 14.76
C MET A 45 -6.72 -3.00 14.74
N ILE A 46 -5.94 -3.44 13.75
CA ILE A 46 -4.49 -3.14 13.68
C ILE A 46 -4.18 -1.82 12.99
N VAL A 47 -5.13 -1.22 12.25
CA VAL A 47 -4.91 -0.03 11.41
C VAL A 47 -4.37 1.15 12.23
N ILE A 48 -5.09 1.57 13.26
CA ILE A 48 -4.73 2.75 14.05
C ILE A 48 -3.39 2.59 14.76
N PRO A 49 -3.14 1.48 15.50
CA PRO A 49 -1.87 1.28 16.18
C PRO A 49 -0.67 1.22 15.23
N ILE A 50 -0.81 0.56 14.07
CA ILE A 50 0.29 0.43 13.11
C ILE A 50 0.60 1.77 12.45
N VAL A 51 -0.43 2.50 12.01
CA VAL A 51 -0.26 3.80 11.36
C VAL A 51 0.38 4.79 12.33
N PHE A 52 -0.13 4.88 13.56
CA PHE A 52 0.39 5.83 14.53
C PHE A 52 1.85 5.53 14.89
N SER A 53 2.18 4.29 15.26
CA SER A 53 3.54 3.92 15.66
C SER A 53 4.54 4.03 14.50
N SER A 54 4.18 3.57 13.29
CA SER A 54 5.05 3.64 12.13
C SER A 54 5.33 5.07 11.68
N MET A 55 4.31 5.95 11.72
CA MET A 55 4.47 7.35 11.36
C MET A 55 5.40 8.08 12.34
N VAL A 56 5.21 7.88 13.65
CA VAL A 56 6.08 8.48 14.66
C VAL A 56 7.53 8.04 14.47
N VAL A 57 7.78 6.74 14.31
CA VAL A 57 9.13 6.20 14.08
C VAL A 57 9.70 6.70 12.75
N GLY A 58 8.92 6.66 11.69
CA GLY A 58 9.35 7.07 10.36
C GLY A 58 9.81 8.54 10.33
N VAL A 59 8.98 9.44 10.86
CA VAL A 59 9.29 10.88 10.90
C VAL A 59 10.44 11.18 11.86
N ALA A 60 10.46 10.58 13.06
CA ALA A 60 11.51 10.80 14.04
C ALA A 60 12.90 10.31 13.56
N SER A 61 12.94 9.27 12.72
CA SER A 61 14.18 8.75 12.14
C SER A 61 14.84 9.71 11.15
N LEU A 62 14.06 10.57 10.49
CA LEU A 62 14.57 11.56 9.53
C LEU A 62 15.40 12.67 10.21
N GLY A 63 15.13 12.98 11.49
CA GLY A 63 15.78 14.09 12.22
C GLY A 63 17.17 13.80 12.81
N ASN A 64 17.69 12.56 12.74
CA ASN A 64 18.85 12.14 13.54
C ASN A 64 20.19 12.05 12.79
N GLN A 65 20.38 12.69 11.65
CA GLN A 65 21.54 12.38 10.80
C GLN A 65 22.46 13.60 10.58
N GLY A 66 23.25 13.93 11.61
CA GLY A 66 24.38 14.83 11.42
C GLY A 66 25.28 14.36 10.26
N GLY A 67 25.56 15.20 9.28
CA GLY A 67 26.35 14.86 8.08
C GLY A 67 25.65 14.01 7.01
N LEU A 68 24.58 13.28 7.32
CA LEU A 68 23.70 12.55 6.38
C LEU A 68 22.42 13.35 6.04
N GLY A 69 22.18 14.50 6.69
CA GLY A 69 20.94 15.27 6.51
C GLY A 69 20.67 15.67 5.05
N ARG A 70 21.73 15.96 4.28
CA ARG A 70 21.60 16.26 2.83
C ARG A 70 21.20 15.01 2.03
N ILE A 71 21.80 13.86 2.31
CA ILE A 71 21.45 12.58 1.68
C ILE A 71 20.03 12.20 2.04
N ALA A 72 19.65 12.31 3.31
CA ALA A 72 18.31 12.02 3.80
C ALA A 72 17.24 12.90 3.11
N GLY A 73 17.47 14.22 3.04
CA GLY A 73 16.56 15.15 2.35
C GLY A 73 16.39 14.83 0.86
N LYS A 74 17.50 14.55 0.15
CA LYS A 74 17.45 14.15 -1.26
C LYS A 74 16.72 12.82 -1.46
N THR A 75 16.99 11.83 -0.60
CA THR A 75 16.35 10.51 -0.65
C THR A 75 14.86 10.62 -0.41
N PHE A 76 14.45 11.37 0.61
CA PHE A 76 13.04 11.60 0.90
C PHE A 76 12.33 12.31 -0.26
N ALA A 77 12.94 13.40 -0.78
CA ALA A 77 12.37 14.13 -1.90
C ALA A 77 12.21 13.25 -3.16
N PHE A 78 13.18 12.39 -3.45
CA PHE A 78 13.12 11.45 -4.55
C PHE A 78 11.97 10.45 -4.36
N TYR A 79 11.87 9.82 -3.19
CA TYR A 79 10.84 8.82 -2.92
C TYR A 79 9.43 9.42 -2.92
N VAL A 80 9.24 10.55 -2.28
CA VAL A 80 7.95 11.24 -2.30
C VAL A 80 7.56 11.64 -3.73
N SER A 81 8.46 12.22 -4.51
CA SER A 81 8.15 12.65 -5.88
C SER A 81 7.80 11.48 -6.79
N THR A 82 8.52 10.37 -6.72
CA THR A 82 8.23 9.17 -7.54
C THR A 82 6.94 8.47 -7.10
N THR A 83 6.60 8.51 -5.80
CA THR A 83 5.35 7.97 -5.28
C THR A 83 4.16 8.83 -5.69
N VAL A 84 4.27 10.18 -5.66
CA VAL A 84 3.24 11.09 -6.19
C VAL A 84 2.95 10.78 -7.66
N VAL A 85 3.99 10.67 -8.49
CA VAL A 85 3.82 10.36 -9.91
C VAL A 85 3.13 9.01 -10.10
N ALA A 86 3.53 7.98 -9.35
CA ALA A 86 2.91 6.66 -9.41
C ALA A 86 1.41 6.71 -9.05
N THR A 87 1.06 7.42 -7.98
CA THR A 87 -0.34 7.56 -7.55
C THR A 87 -1.17 8.32 -8.60
N ILE A 88 -0.63 9.40 -9.17
CA ILE A 88 -1.30 10.14 -10.26
C ILE A 88 -1.55 9.23 -11.47
N ILE A 89 -0.58 8.42 -11.87
CA ILE A 89 -0.75 7.44 -12.97
C ILE A 89 -1.92 6.50 -12.66
N GLY A 90 -1.98 5.94 -11.44
CA GLY A 90 -3.07 5.07 -11.02
C GLY A 90 -4.43 5.77 -11.08
N LEU A 91 -4.53 6.98 -10.50
CA LEU A 91 -5.75 7.77 -10.50
C LEU A 91 -6.21 8.13 -11.91
N VAL A 92 -5.31 8.53 -12.80
CA VAL A 92 -5.64 8.85 -14.20
C VAL A 92 -6.17 7.61 -14.92
N LEU A 93 -5.50 6.47 -14.80
CA LEU A 93 -5.92 5.24 -15.48
C LEU A 93 -7.29 4.75 -15.00
N VAL A 94 -7.55 4.74 -13.69
CA VAL A 94 -8.82 4.25 -13.15
C VAL A 94 -9.99 5.19 -13.46
N ASN A 95 -9.76 6.50 -13.52
CA ASN A 95 -10.78 7.46 -13.91
C ASN A 95 -11.12 7.43 -15.41
N ILE A 96 -10.14 7.09 -16.27
CA ILE A 96 -10.37 6.95 -17.72
C ILE A 96 -11.07 5.62 -18.03
N LEU A 97 -10.62 4.53 -17.43
CA LEU A 97 -11.07 3.17 -17.78
C LEU A 97 -12.30 2.71 -16.98
N GLN A 98 -12.58 3.35 -15.85
CA GLN A 98 -13.79 3.18 -15.04
C GLN A 98 -14.22 1.71 -14.79
N PRO A 99 -13.35 0.86 -14.22
CA PRO A 99 -13.59 -0.60 -14.12
C PRO A 99 -14.77 -0.98 -13.22
N GLY A 100 -15.21 -0.10 -12.32
CA GLY A 100 -16.29 -0.35 -11.36
C GLY A 100 -17.64 0.19 -11.79
N VAL A 101 -17.69 1.04 -12.82
CA VAL A 101 -18.96 1.68 -13.26
C VAL A 101 -19.86 0.65 -13.91
N GLY A 102 -21.12 0.58 -13.43
CA GLY A 102 -22.12 -0.34 -13.95
C GLY A 102 -21.92 -1.80 -13.53
N SER A 103 -20.97 -2.08 -12.62
CA SER A 103 -20.75 -3.46 -12.17
C SER A 103 -21.85 -3.93 -11.21
N SER A 104 -22.23 -5.19 -11.32
CA SER A 104 -23.17 -5.87 -10.43
C SER A 104 -22.50 -6.49 -9.19
N LEU A 105 -21.29 -6.00 -8.83
CA LEU A 105 -20.50 -6.52 -7.71
C LEU A 105 -21.19 -6.40 -6.35
N ILE A 106 -22.12 -5.45 -6.22
CA ILE A 106 -22.92 -5.24 -5.02
C ILE A 106 -24.40 -5.30 -5.38
N SER A 107 -25.14 -6.12 -4.65
CA SER A 107 -26.61 -6.13 -4.81
C SER A 107 -27.18 -4.79 -4.33
N GLN A 108 -28.27 -4.32 -4.96
CA GLN A 108 -28.93 -3.07 -4.58
C GLN A 108 -29.40 -3.05 -3.11
N ALA A 109 -29.52 -4.21 -2.47
CA ALA A 109 -29.87 -4.32 -1.05
C ALA A 109 -28.69 -3.92 -0.13
N ASP A 110 -27.45 -4.18 -0.55
CA ASP A 110 -26.24 -3.76 0.21
C ASP A 110 -25.89 -2.28 -0.08
N SER A 111 -26.35 -1.72 -1.19
CA SER A 111 -26.22 -0.29 -1.52
C SER A 111 -27.03 0.62 -0.59
N ALA A 112 -28.00 0.05 0.16
CA ALA A 112 -28.74 0.72 1.21
C ALA A 112 -27.98 0.85 2.56
N VAL A 113 -26.70 0.45 2.63
CA VAL A 113 -25.79 1.00 3.63
C VAL A 113 -25.80 2.51 3.36
N GLN A 114 -26.55 3.23 4.20
CA GLN A 114 -26.65 4.68 4.15
C GLN A 114 -25.21 5.21 4.04
N VAL A 115 -24.82 5.52 2.81
CA VAL A 115 -23.80 6.52 2.60
C VAL A 115 -24.39 7.70 3.34
N ALA A 116 -23.92 7.92 4.56
CA ALA A 116 -24.21 9.15 5.25
C ALA A 116 -23.85 10.19 4.19
N THR A 117 -24.86 10.84 3.63
CA THR A 117 -24.69 11.93 2.69
C THR A 117 -23.83 12.92 3.46
N ALA A 118 -22.51 12.77 3.27
CA ALA A 118 -21.57 13.69 3.84
C ALA A 118 -22.01 15.02 3.25
N GLU A 119 -22.61 15.87 4.05
CA GLU A 119 -22.88 17.26 3.67
C GLU A 119 -21.59 17.69 3.01
N LYS A 120 -21.69 18.27 1.79
CA LYS A 120 -20.50 18.73 1.03
C LYS A 120 -19.74 19.72 1.90
N VAL A 121 -18.85 19.20 2.71
CA VAL A 121 -18.01 19.95 3.63
C VAL A 121 -17.16 20.87 2.77
N SER A 122 -17.16 22.16 3.06
CA SER A 122 -16.32 23.11 2.32
C SER A 122 -14.84 22.73 2.44
N LEU A 123 -14.02 23.07 1.44
CA LEU A 123 -12.57 22.80 1.45
C LEU A 123 -11.89 23.29 2.73
N GLY A 124 -12.28 24.51 3.19
CA GLY A 124 -11.77 25.06 4.43
C GLY A 124 -12.09 24.18 5.64
N GLN A 125 -13.30 23.65 5.69
CA GLN A 125 -13.70 22.75 6.79
C GLN A 125 -12.99 21.40 6.73
N GLN A 126 -12.74 20.86 5.53
CA GLN A 126 -11.97 19.62 5.38
C GLN A 126 -10.52 19.80 5.88
N ILE A 127 -9.88 20.93 5.55
CA ILE A 127 -8.53 21.26 6.05
C ILE A 127 -8.54 21.44 7.57
N ILE A 128 -9.55 22.10 8.13
CA ILE A 128 -9.69 22.30 9.58
C ILE A 128 -9.87 20.95 10.27
N ASN A 129 -10.65 20.03 9.70
CA ASN A 129 -10.91 18.72 10.26
C ASN A 129 -9.68 17.80 10.28
N ILE A 130 -8.62 18.12 9.52
CA ILE A 130 -7.33 17.41 9.62
C ILE A 130 -6.70 17.58 11.02
N ILE A 131 -6.95 18.72 11.67
CA ILE A 131 -6.42 19.04 12.99
C ILE A 131 -7.42 18.58 14.05
N PRO A 132 -7.14 17.49 14.80
CA PRO A 132 -8.08 17.01 15.79
C PRO A 132 -8.19 17.95 16.99
N SER A 133 -9.40 18.21 17.46
CA SER A 133 -9.63 18.91 18.73
C SER A 133 -9.18 18.08 19.94
N ASN A 134 -9.21 16.74 19.79
CA ASN A 134 -8.74 15.79 20.79
C ASN A 134 -8.21 14.53 20.09
N ILE A 135 -6.92 14.27 20.26
CA ILE A 135 -6.27 13.10 19.64
C ILE A 135 -6.84 11.77 20.11
N PHE A 136 -7.21 11.65 21.38
CA PHE A 136 -7.80 10.41 21.91
C PHE A 136 -9.17 10.13 21.30
N GLU A 137 -9.95 11.17 21.03
CA GLU A 137 -11.20 11.07 20.33
C GLU A 137 -11.00 10.63 18.87
N ALA A 138 -10.03 11.21 18.17
CA ALA A 138 -9.65 10.80 16.81
C ALA A 138 -9.21 9.32 16.76
N LEU A 139 -8.41 8.87 17.74
CA LEU A 139 -8.02 7.47 17.86
C LEU A 139 -9.19 6.53 18.09
N THR A 140 -10.17 6.89 18.94
CA THR A 140 -11.32 6.04 19.24
C THR A 140 -12.36 6.03 18.14
N LYS A 141 -12.55 7.15 17.44
CA LYS A 141 -13.47 7.26 16.28
C LYS A 141 -12.89 6.65 15.01
N GLY A 142 -11.56 6.43 14.96
CA GLY A 142 -10.88 5.95 13.76
C GLY A 142 -10.69 7.04 12.70
N ASP A 143 -10.60 8.31 13.10
CA ASP A 143 -10.31 9.43 12.22
C ASP A 143 -8.81 9.41 11.84
N LEU A 144 -8.52 8.63 10.82
CA LEU A 144 -7.15 8.30 10.42
C LEU A 144 -6.38 9.49 9.90
N LEU A 145 -7.03 10.44 9.23
CA LEU A 145 -6.35 11.62 8.70
C LEU A 145 -5.83 12.51 9.84
N SER A 146 -6.64 12.72 10.87
CA SER A 146 -6.25 13.42 12.09
C SER A 146 -5.18 12.68 12.87
N VAL A 147 -5.26 11.34 12.94
CA VAL A 147 -4.24 10.50 13.59
C VAL A 147 -2.89 10.60 12.86
N ILE A 148 -2.88 10.54 11.52
CA ILE A 148 -1.67 10.71 10.69
C ILE A 148 -1.07 12.09 10.91
N PHE A 149 -1.89 13.15 10.84
CA PHE A 149 -1.43 14.52 11.08
C PHE A 149 -0.74 14.66 12.43
N PHE A 150 -1.39 14.18 13.50
CA PHE A 150 -0.81 14.25 14.84
C PHE A 150 0.45 13.39 14.96
N ALA A 151 0.50 12.20 14.37
CA ALA A 151 1.67 11.32 14.39
C ALA A 151 2.89 11.97 13.69
N ILE A 152 2.67 12.66 12.57
CA ILE A 152 3.71 13.42 11.86
C ILE A 152 4.19 14.58 12.75
N LEU A 153 3.27 15.35 13.30
CA LEU A 153 3.58 16.48 14.19
C LEU A 153 4.37 16.00 15.42
N PHE A 154 3.90 14.95 16.08
CA PHE A 154 4.56 14.35 17.24
C PHE A 154 5.96 13.84 16.87
N GLY A 155 6.10 13.06 15.79
CA GLY A 155 7.39 12.55 15.30
C GLY A 155 8.38 13.69 14.98
N TYR A 156 7.91 14.79 14.37
CA TYR A 156 8.73 15.96 14.12
C TYR A 156 9.22 16.58 15.43
N PHE A 157 8.37 16.82 16.41
CA PHE A 157 8.79 17.41 17.69
C PHE A 157 9.65 16.47 18.54
N VAL A 158 9.52 15.15 18.37
CA VAL A 158 10.47 14.18 18.97
C VAL A 158 11.90 14.45 18.49
N THR A 159 12.11 14.96 17.28
CA THR A 159 13.46 15.34 16.82
C THR A 159 14.01 16.60 17.50
N GLN A 160 13.17 17.41 18.12
CA GLN A 160 13.54 18.70 18.76
C GLN A 160 13.80 18.57 20.26
N VAL A 161 13.48 17.45 20.91
CA VAL A 161 13.76 17.22 22.32
C VAL A 161 15.19 16.72 22.54
N GLY A 162 15.66 16.77 23.79
CA GLY A 162 17.00 16.29 24.13
C GLY A 162 17.22 14.82 23.79
N GLU A 163 18.45 14.44 23.46
CA GLU A 163 18.82 13.13 22.89
C GLU A 163 18.29 11.95 23.71
N LYS A 164 18.38 11.99 25.04
CA LYS A 164 17.89 10.94 25.93
C LYS A 164 16.36 10.73 25.77
N ALA A 165 15.59 11.81 25.78
CA ALA A 165 14.14 11.76 25.65
C ALA A 165 13.74 11.25 24.26
N ARG A 166 14.40 11.77 23.21
CA ARG A 166 14.19 11.32 21.82
C ARG A 166 14.43 9.83 21.67
N THR A 167 15.59 9.32 22.08
CA THR A 167 15.93 7.89 21.98
C THR A 167 14.91 7.04 22.70
N THR A 168 14.55 7.42 23.95
CA THR A 168 13.55 6.68 24.72
C THR A 168 12.20 6.62 24.01
N ILE A 169 11.72 7.75 23.47
CA ILE A 169 10.43 7.79 22.77
C ILE A 169 10.48 6.95 21.50
N VAL A 170 11.53 7.09 20.68
CA VAL A 170 11.70 6.31 19.46
C VAL A 170 11.76 4.82 19.75
N ASP A 171 12.52 4.40 20.76
CA ASP A 171 12.64 2.99 21.17
C ASP A 171 11.29 2.42 21.63
N VAL A 172 10.51 3.18 22.40
CA VAL A 172 9.16 2.77 22.83
C VAL A 172 8.24 2.59 21.62
N PHE A 173 8.17 3.58 20.71
CA PHE A 173 7.31 3.47 19.54
C PHE A 173 7.77 2.39 18.55
N GLN A 174 9.09 2.17 18.42
CA GLN A 174 9.63 1.06 17.65
C GLN A 174 9.21 -0.29 18.25
N ALA A 175 9.31 -0.46 19.57
CA ALA A 175 8.88 -1.67 20.25
C ALA A 175 7.37 -1.91 20.08
N VAL A 176 6.54 -0.86 20.17
CA VAL A 176 5.10 -0.93 19.89
C VAL A 176 4.86 -1.36 18.45
N PHE A 177 5.52 -0.72 17.49
CA PHE A 177 5.42 -1.08 16.06
C PHE A 177 5.80 -2.54 15.82
N ASP A 178 6.88 -3.03 16.42
CA ASP A 178 7.34 -4.42 16.28
C ASP A 178 6.32 -5.42 16.82
N VAL A 179 5.65 -5.10 17.95
CA VAL A 179 4.58 -5.95 18.50
C VAL A 179 3.37 -5.95 17.56
N ILE A 180 2.91 -4.78 17.13
CA ILE A 180 1.78 -4.67 16.19
C ILE A 180 2.09 -5.39 14.88
N MET A 181 3.33 -5.31 14.40
CA MET A 181 3.79 -6.03 13.22
C MET A 181 3.67 -7.56 13.39
N LYS A 182 4.03 -8.10 14.55
CA LYS A 182 3.85 -9.53 14.85
C LYS A 182 2.37 -9.93 14.86
N ILE A 183 1.50 -9.07 15.42
CA ILE A 183 0.04 -9.26 15.37
C ILE A 183 -0.44 -9.25 13.92
N THR A 184 0.00 -8.27 13.12
CA THR A 184 -0.34 -8.16 11.70
C THR A 184 0.05 -9.41 10.93
N LEU A 185 1.27 -9.93 11.11
CA LEU A 185 1.73 -11.16 10.49
C LEU A 185 0.91 -12.39 10.93
N ALA A 186 0.43 -12.43 12.18
CA ALA A 186 -0.46 -13.48 12.65
C ALA A 186 -1.84 -13.38 11.97
N VAL A 187 -2.40 -12.17 11.84
CA VAL A 187 -3.66 -11.92 11.14
C VAL A 187 -3.56 -12.28 9.66
N ILE A 188 -2.45 -11.92 8.99
CA ILE A 188 -2.21 -12.26 7.57
C ILE A 188 -2.20 -13.78 7.34
N LYS A 189 -1.77 -14.59 8.30
CA LYS A 189 -1.87 -16.06 8.19
C LYS A 189 -3.31 -16.58 8.15
N LEU A 190 -4.27 -15.80 8.60
CA LEU A 190 -5.70 -16.11 8.49
C LEU A 190 -6.29 -15.67 7.13
N ALA A 191 -5.54 -14.94 6.30
CA ALA A 191 -6.02 -14.44 5.02
C ALA A 191 -6.63 -15.52 4.10
N PRO A 192 -6.09 -16.74 3.95
CA PRO A 192 -6.73 -17.77 3.13
C PRO A 192 -8.18 -18.07 3.56
N TYR A 193 -8.46 -18.12 4.85
CA TYR A 193 -9.81 -18.35 5.36
C TYR A 193 -10.72 -17.14 5.15
N GLY A 194 -10.18 -15.93 5.37
CA GLY A 194 -10.89 -14.67 5.11
C GLY A 194 -11.24 -14.52 3.63
N VAL A 195 -10.27 -14.72 2.74
CA VAL A 195 -10.46 -14.65 1.27
C VAL A 195 -11.50 -15.67 0.81
N PHE A 196 -11.36 -16.94 1.21
CA PHE A 196 -12.34 -17.97 0.89
C PHE A 196 -13.77 -17.53 1.26
N SER A 197 -13.95 -17.09 2.50
CA SER A 197 -15.26 -16.71 3.01
C SER A 197 -15.86 -15.49 2.32
N ILE A 198 -15.06 -14.44 2.11
CA ILE A 198 -15.50 -13.19 1.47
C ILE A 198 -15.86 -13.45 0.01
N VAL A 199 -15.00 -14.17 -0.72
CA VAL A 199 -15.25 -14.52 -2.12
C VAL A 199 -16.48 -15.43 -2.25
N ALA A 200 -16.61 -16.44 -1.39
CA ALA A 200 -17.79 -17.31 -1.39
C ALA A 200 -19.07 -16.50 -1.16
N LYS A 201 -19.08 -15.55 -0.21
CA LYS A 201 -20.22 -14.67 0.06
C LYS A 201 -20.54 -13.79 -1.15
N MET A 202 -19.54 -13.15 -1.75
CA MET A 202 -19.70 -12.29 -2.93
C MET A 202 -20.30 -13.05 -4.12
N ILE A 203 -19.75 -14.21 -4.43
CA ILE A 203 -20.21 -15.05 -5.56
C ILE A 203 -21.59 -15.64 -5.29
N SER A 204 -21.89 -16.06 -4.04
CA SER A 204 -23.19 -16.63 -3.69
C SER A 204 -24.37 -15.68 -3.89
N GLN A 205 -24.14 -14.38 -3.76
CA GLN A 205 -25.15 -13.35 -3.97
C GLN A 205 -25.59 -13.26 -5.45
N GLN A 206 -24.74 -13.73 -6.36
CA GLN A 206 -24.98 -13.76 -7.79
C GLN A 206 -25.11 -15.21 -8.33
N ALA A 207 -25.22 -16.19 -7.45
CA ALA A 207 -25.34 -17.60 -7.82
C ALA A 207 -26.60 -17.82 -8.67
N GLY A 208 -26.43 -18.41 -9.84
CA GLY A 208 -27.51 -18.66 -10.81
C GLY A 208 -27.61 -17.63 -11.95
N ASP A 209 -26.87 -16.52 -11.90
CA ASP A 209 -26.80 -15.51 -12.95
C ASP A 209 -25.39 -15.48 -13.57
N MET A 210 -25.19 -16.22 -14.65
CA MET A 210 -23.88 -16.34 -15.32
C MET A 210 -23.42 -15.00 -15.90
N ASP A 211 -24.33 -14.15 -16.34
CA ASP A 211 -24.00 -12.85 -16.93
C ASP A 211 -23.41 -11.93 -15.86
N LYS A 212 -24.01 -11.89 -14.68
CA LYS A 212 -23.46 -11.12 -13.54
C LYS A 212 -22.11 -11.66 -13.06
N LEU A 213 -21.93 -12.97 -13.02
CA LEU A 213 -20.63 -13.57 -12.70
C LEU A 213 -19.55 -13.16 -13.72
N MET A 214 -19.91 -13.06 -15.00
CA MET A 214 -19.00 -12.60 -16.05
C MET A 214 -18.69 -11.11 -15.90
N GLU A 215 -19.65 -10.26 -15.55
CA GLU A 215 -19.43 -8.84 -15.25
C GLU A 215 -18.48 -8.65 -14.06
N ILE A 216 -18.63 -9.44 -13.00
CA ILE A 216 -17.72 -9.45 -11.85
C ILE A 216 -16.30 -9.79 -12.29
N ALA A 217 -16.13 -10.86 -13.06
CA ALA A 217 -14.83 -11.30 -13.55
C ALA A 217 -14.20 -10.23 -14.47
N GLN A 218 -15.00 -9.57 -15.30
CA GLN A 218 -14.56 -8.50 -16.19
C GLN A 218 -14.12 -7.25 -15.40
N SER A 219 -14.91 -6.79 -14.43
CA SER A 219 -14.58 -5.63 -13.58
C SER A 219 -13.30 -5.86 -12.77
N LEU A 220 -13.17 -7.01 -12.12
CA LEU A 220 -11.96 -7.38 -11.38
C LEU A 220 -10.76 -7.59 -12.31
N GLY A 221 -10.96 -8.19 -13.48
CA GLY A 221 -9.94 -8.36 -14.50
C GLY A 221 -9.41 -7.01 -15.00
N MET A 222 -10.33 -6.05 -15.25
CA MET A 222 -9.98 -4.69 -15.65
C MET A 222 -9.24 -3.93 -14.53
N PHE A 223 -9.68 -4.08 -13.28
CA PHE A 223 -8.98 -3.55 -12.12
C PHE A 223 -7.52 -4.05 -12.05
N VAL A 224 -7.32 -5.37 -12.17
CA VAL A 224 -5.97 -5.98 -12.21
C VAL A 224 -5.16 -5.42 -13.38
N ALA A 225 -5.75 -5.31 -14.58
CA ALA A 225 -5.08 -4.78 -15.76
C ALA A 225 -4.64 -3.31 -15.56
N ILE A 226 -5.46 -2.50 -14.89
CA ILE A 226 -5.12 -1.10 -14.57
C ILE A 226 -3.93 -1.04 -13.59
N VAL A 227 -3.95 -1.84 -12.53
CA VAL A 227 -2.85 -1.88 -11.57
C VAL A 227 -1.55 -2.34 -12.24
N TRP A 228 -1.62 -3.42 -13.04
CA TRP A 228 -0.46 -3.89 -13.81
C TRP A 228 0.02 -2.84 -14.79
N GLY A 229 -0.87 -2.24 -15.57
CA GLY A 229 -0.55 -1.19 -16.54
C GLY A 229 0.13 0.01 -15.88
N GLY A 230 -0.43 0.49 -14.77
CA GLY A 230 0.16 1.59 -13.99
C GLY A 230 1.54 1.23 -13.42
N CYS A 231 1.68 0.03 -12.85
CA CYS A 231 2.98 -0.47 -12.39
C CYS A 231 4.00 -0.60 -13.54
N MET A 232 3.57 -1.06 -14.73
CA MET A 232 4.44 -1.14 -15.91
C MET A 232 4.89 0.23 -16.38
N ILE A 233 4.02 1.24 -16.41
CA ILE A 233 4.39 2.62 -16.73
C ILE A 233 5.42 3.14 -15.72
N GLN A 234 5.16 2.96 -14.43
CA GLN A 234 6.09 3.39 -13.38
C GLN A 234 7.44 2.67 -13.51
N PHE A 235 7.42 1.35 -13.70
CA PHE A 235 8.58 0.48 -13.72
C PHE A 235 9.45 0.66 -14.97
N PHE A 236 8.86 0.77 -16.17
CA PHE A 236 9.59 0.81 -17.44
C PHE A 236 9.77 2.22 -18.02
N ILE A 237 9.01 3.21 -17.56
CA ILE A 237 9.08 4.57 -18.11
C ILE A 237 9.56 5.55 -17.04
N VAL A 238 8.85 5.69 -15.92
CA VAL A 238 9.14 6.73 -14.93
C VAL A 238 10.45 6.47 -14.20
N LEU A 239 10.61 5.30 -13.59
CA LEU A 239 11.82 4.96 -12.84
C LEU A 239 13.07 4.93 -13.74
N PRO A 240 13.08 4.27 -14.91
CA PRO A 240 14.19 4.38 -15.87
C PRO A 240 14.45 5.82 -16.32
N GLY A 241 13.40 6.64 -16.48
CA GLY A 241 13.53 8.06 -16.77
C GLY A 241 14.34 8.81 -15.70
N THR A 242 14.10 8.53 -14.42
CA THR A 242 14.90 9.14 -13.34
C THR A 242 16.38 8.74 -13.39
N VAL A 243 16.67 7.47 -13.71
CA VAL A 243 18.05 6.98 -13.88
C VAL A 243 18.72 7.67 -15.06
N TYR A 244 18.00 7.85 -16.19
CA TYR A 244 18.54 8.47 -17.38
C TYR A 244 18.74 9.99 -17.22
N PHE A 245 17.71 10.73 -16.81
CA PHE A 245 17.75 12.19 -16.79
C PHE A 245 18.48 12.76 -15.57
N ILE A 246 18.29 12.15 -14.39
CA ILE A 246 18.87 12.65 -13.13
C ILE A 246 20.16 11.90 -12.81
N GLY A 247 20.16 10.56 -12.89
CA GLY A 247 21.31 9.72 -12.65
C GLY A 247 22.36 9.80 -13.76
N LYS A 248 21.98 10.20 -14.97
CA LYS A 248 22.86 10.24 -16.17
C LYS A 248 23.55 8.90 -16.46
N GLU A 249 22.85 7.82 -16.18
CA GLU A 249 23.32 6.44 -16.39
C GLU A 249 22.35 5.68 -17.30
N ASN A 250 22.81 4.53 -17.82
CA ASN A 250 21.97 3.69 -18.67
C ASN A 250 20.97 2.89 -17.85
N PRO A 251 19.66 3.18 -17.93
CA PRO A 251 18.65 2.53 -17.10
C PRO A 251 18.52 1.03 -17.34
N TRP A 252 18.71 0.58 -18.59
CA TRP A 252 18.59 -0.84 -18.95
C TRP A 252 19.76 -1.67 -18.41
N ARG A 253 20.96 -1.09 -18.38
CA ARG A 253 22.11 -1.73 -17.73
C ARG A 253 21.90 -1.80 -16.23
N HIS A 254 21.40 -0.73 -15.61
CA HIS A 254 21.04 -0.73 -14.18
C HIS A 254 20.01 -1.81 -13.87
N MET A 255 18.88 -1.84 -14.60
CA MET A 255 17.82 -2.84 -14.43
C MET A 255 18.36 -4.28 -14.56
N LYS A 256 19.22 -4.54 -15.55
CA LYS A 256 19.86 -5.86 -15.73
C LYS A 256 20.72 -6.24 -14.53
N LYS A 257 21.49 -5.31 -13.97
CA LYS A 257 22.32 -5.57 -12.78
C LYS A 257 21.48 -5.83 -11.54
N MET A 258 20.32 -5.20 -11.43
CA MET A 258 19.36 -5.34 -10.30
C MET A 258 18.35 -6.46 -10.48
N SER A 259 18.38 -7.19 -11.60
CA SER A 259 17.35 -8.18 -11.96
C SER A 259 17.09 -9.25 -10.89
N THR A 260 18.13 -9.72 -10.21
CA THR A 260 18.01 -10.73 -9.14
C THR A 260 17.16 -10.21 -7.97
N ALA A 261 17.41 -8.98 -7.53
CA ALA A 261 16.64 -8.34 -6.47
C ALA A 261 15.20 -8.07 -6.90
N ILE A 262 14.99 -7.57 -8.13
CA ILE A 262 13.68 -7.32 -8.73
C ILE A 262 12.85 -8.61 -8.78
N LEU A 263 13.40 -9.69 -9.31
CA LEU A 263 12.71 -10.99 -9.40
C LEU A 263 12.42 -11.58 -8.02
N THR A 264 13.30 -11.36 -7.05
CA THR A 264 13.06 -11.77 -5.66
C THR A 264 11.87 -11.00 -5.08
N ALA A 265 11.83 -9.67 -5.24
CA ALA A 265 10.71 -8.84 -4.79
C ALA A 265 9.38 -9.28 -5.45
N PHE A 266 9.39 -9.48 -6.77
CA PHE A 266 8.23 -9.93 -7.54
C PHE A 266 7.68 -11.27 -7.05
N SER A 267 8.57 -12.26 -6.85
CA SER A 267 8.16 -13.63 -6.50
C SER A 267 7.78 -13.79 -5.03
N THR A 268 8.38 -13.02 -4.14
CA THR A 268 8.12 -13.09 -2.69
C THR A 268 7.05 -12.12 -2.21
N CYS A 269 6.68 -11.13 -3.03
CA CYS A 269 5.84 -10.01 -2.63
C CYS A 269 6.37 -9.30 -1.36
N SER A 270 7.70 -9.20 -1.23
CA SER A 270 8.35 -8.61 -0.06
C SER A 270 9.62 -7.85 -0.45
N SER A 271 9.57 -6.52 -0.34
CA SER A 271 10.74 -5.65 -0.51
C SER A 271 11.80 -5.96 0.55
N GLY A 272 11.37 -6.33 1.79
CA GLY A 272 12.28 -6.73 2.86
C GLY A 272 13.08 -7.99 2.53
N ALA A 273 12.48 -8.97 1.84
CA ALA A 273 13.18 -10.18 1.39
C ALA A 273 14.19 -9.89 0.27
N ALA A 274 13.92 -8.89 -0.58
CA ALA A 274 14.81 -8.46 -1.65
C ALA A 274 15.95 -7.55 -1.15
N LEU A 275 15.77 -6.88 -0.02
CA LEU A 275 16.70 -5.85 0.49
C LEU A 275 18.16 -6.32 0.62
N PRO A 276 18.49 -7.49 1.18
CA PRO A 276 19.88 -7.94 1.26
C PRO A 276 20.53 -8.10 -0.12
N ILE A 277 19.77 -8.56 -1.12
CA ILE A 277 20.22 -8.71 -2.50
C ILE A 277 20.40 -7.33 -3.14
N SER A 278 19.46 -6.41 -2.93
CA SER A 278 19.53 -5.03 -3.41
C SER A 278 20.76 -4.31 -2.87
N LEU A 279 21.08 -4.48 -1.58
CA LEU A 279 22.27 -3.93 -0.93
C LEU A 279 23.54 -4.46 -1.58
N LYS A 280 23.64 -5.78 -1.71
CA LYS A 280 24.80 -6.44 -2.32
C LYS A 280 24.99 -6.01 -3.78
N ASP A 281 23.94 -6.13 -4.59
CA ASP A 281 24.00 -5.84 -6.02
C ASP A 281 24.28 -4.36 -6.31
N SER A 282 23.74 -3.44 -5.50
CA SER A 282 24.01 -2.00 -5.62
C SER A 282 25.49 -1.67 -5.36
N GLN A 283 26.11 -2.32 -4.38
CA GLN A 283 27.52 -2.08 -4.04
C GLN A 283 28.45 -2.79 -5.02
N GLU A 284 28.28 -4.11 -5.21
CA GLU A 284 29.23 -4.92 -5.97
C GLU A 284 29.08 -4.73 -7.49
N LYS A 285 27.84 -4.59 -8.00
CA LYS A 285 27.60 -4.49 -9.45
C LYS A 285 27.51 -3.06 -9.95
N CYS A 286 27.00 -2.13 -9.15
CA CYS A 286 26.81 -0.74 -9.56
C CYS A 286 27.85 0.23 -9.00
N GLY A 287 28.65 -0.19 -8.01
CA GLY A 287 29.70 0.64 -7.40
C GLY A 287 29.13 1.76 -6.50
N ILE A 288 27.91 1.62 -6.00
CA ILE A 288 27.33 2.55 -5.03
C ILE A 288 28.03 2.33 -3.68
N SER A 289 28.49 3.41 -3.04
CA SER A 289 29.16 3.29 -1.74
C SER A 289 28.26 2.67 -0.68
N ASN A 290 28.88 1.95 0.27
CA ASN A 290 28.15 1.40 1.41
C ASN A 290 27.41 2.50 2.19
N ARG A 291 28.00 3.71 2.29
CA ARG A 291 27.38 4.87 2.97
C ARG A 291 26.00 5.21 2.39
N ILE A 292 25.88 5.24 1.07
CA ILE A 292 24.63 5.58 0.40
C ILE A 292 23.69 4.35 0.37
N ALA A 293 24.17 3.19 -0.05
CA ALA A 293 23.35 2.00 -0.17
C ALA A 293 22.72 1.58 1.16
N SER A 294 23.51 1.54 2.25
CA SER A 294 23.01 1.13 3.58
C SER A 294 22.07 2.14 4.22
N PHE A 295 22.01 3.37 3.72
CA PHE A 295 21.02 4.35 4.17
C PHE A 295 19.77 4.36 3.27
N THR A 296 19.96 4.50 1.94
CA THR A 296 18.84 4.70 1.02
C THR A 296 17.96 3.47 0.86
N LEU A 297 18.55 2.27 0.70
CA LEU A 297 17.77 1.06 0.41
C LEU A 297 16.90 0.60 1.58
N PRO A 298 17.38 0.55 2.85
CA PRO A 298 16.49 0.23 3.97
C PRO A 298 15.40 1.28 4.19
N LEU A 299 15.72 2.57 4.01
CA LEU A 299 14.76 3.65 4.09
C LEU A 299 13.72 3.54 2.97
N GLY A 300 14.16 3.24 1.74
CA GLY A 300 13.27 3.01 0.60
C GLY A 300 12.32 1.85 0.83
N ALA A 301 12.81 0.73 1.31
CA ALA A 301 11.98 -0.44 1.60
C ALA A 301 10.79 -0.14 2.54
N THR A 302 10.82 0.97 3.28
CA THR A 302 9.75 1.38 4.21
C THR A 302 8.99 2.63 3.77
N ILE A 303 9.61 3.53 3.00
CA ILE A 303 9.02 4.84 2.63
C ILE A 303 8.64 4.88 1.14
N ASN A 304 9.42 4.23 0.28
CA ASN A 304 9.24 4.29 -1.16
C ASN A 304 8.27 3.22 -1.66
N MET A 305 6.99 3.44 -1.47
CA MET A 305 5.93 2.48 -1.80
C MET A 305 5.16 2.87 -3.08
N ASN A 306 5.90 3.13 -4.17
CA ASN A 306 5.35 3.60 -5.45
C ASN A 306 4.20 2.74 -5.98
N GLY A 307 4.42 1.43 -6.07
CA GLY A 307 3.41 0.50 -6.55
C GLY A 307 2.25 0.34 -5.56
N THR A 308 2.53 0.39 -4.25
CA THR A 308 1.50 0.31 -3.21
C THR A 308 0.59 1.53 -3.24
N ALA A 309 1.16 2.74 -3.31
CA ALA A 309 0.39 3.97 -3.41
C ALA A 309 -0.45 4.05 -4.70
N LEU A 310 0.11 3.60 -5.82
CA LEU A 310 -0.63 3.46 -7.08
C LEU A 310 -1.84 2.51 -6.91
N TYR A 311 -1.60 1.33 -6.37
CA TYR A 311 -2.64 0.34 -6.12
C TYR A 311 -3.73 0.87 -5.20
N GLU A 312 -3.39 1.50 -4.09
CA GLU A 312 -4.34 2.06 -3.13
C GLU A 312 -5.21 3.14 -3.79
N GLY A 313 -4.61 4.04 -4.56
CA GLY A 313 -5.35 5.05 -5.32
C GLY A 313 -6.34 4.43 -6.31
N VAL A 314 -5.90 3.43 -7.08
CA VAL A 314 -6.77 2.69 -8.03
C VAL A 314 -7.89 1.97 -7.28
N ALA A 315 -7.58 1.30 -6.16
CA ALA A 315 -8.54 0.50 -5.41
C ALA A 315 -9.64 1.37 -4.77
N VAL A 316 -9.28 2.54 -4.21
CA VAL A 316 -10.27 3.45 -3.62
C VAL A 316 -11.26 3.95 -4.68
N ILE A 317 -10.76 4.39 -5.84
CA ILE A 317 -11.62 4.86 -6.94
C ILE A 317 -12.45 3.70 -7.52
N PHE A 318 -11.87 2.53 -7.69
CA PHE A 318 -12.61 1.34 -8.12
C PHE A 318 -13.76 1.01 -7.17
N ILE A 319 -13.49 0.99 -5.87
CA ILE A 319 -14.51 0.73 -4.84
C ILE A 319 -15.58 1.82 -4.88
N SER A 320 -15.22 3.11 -4.99
CA SER A 320 -16.20 4.19 -5.09
C SER A 320 -17.12 4.02 -6.31
N GLN A 321 -16.57 3.65 -7.46
CA GLN A 321 -17.32 3.38 -8.68
C GLN A 321 -18.31 2.21 -8.50
N VAL A 322 -17.87 1.12 -7.86
CA VAL A 322 -18.73 -0.05 -7.58
C VAL A 322 -19.89 0.30 -6.66
N TYR A 323 -19.66 1.19 -5.67
CA TYR A 323 -20.72 1.66 -4.76
C TYR A 323 -21.55 2.82 -5.34
N GLY A 324 -21.24 3.27 -6.58
CA GLY A 324 -21.93 4.41 -7.19
C GLY A 324 -21.66 5.74 -6.48
N ILE A 325 -20.51 5.88 -5.82
CA ILE A 325 -20.11 7.08 -5.08
C ILE A 325 -19.14 7.87 -5.97
N ASP A 326 -19.58 9.03 -6.45
CA ASP A 326 -18.74 9.92 -7.25
C ASP A 326 -17.82 10.72 -6.34
N LEU A 327 -16.52 10.50 -6.47
CA LEU A 327 -15.49 11.26 -5.77
C LEU A 327 -15.04 12.44 -6.61
N SER A 328 -15.22 13.65 -6.06
CA SER A 328 -14.74 14.89 -6.68
C SER A 328 -13.21 14.90 -6.81
N ILE A 329 -12.66 15.74 -7.71
CA ILE A 329 -11.21 15.90 -7.86
C ILE A 329 -10.54 16.23 -6.52
N MET A 330 -11.21 17.02 -5.67
CA MET A 330 -10.65 17.39 -4.36
C MET A 330 -10.59 16.21 -3.41
N GLU A 331 -11.62 15.37 -3.38
CA GLU A 331 -11.59 14.13 -2.58
C GLU A 331 -10.50 13.18 -3.08
N GLN A 332 -10.29 13.10 -4.39
CA GLN A 332 -9.18 12.33 -4.97
C GLN A 332 -7.80 12.91 -4.61
N ILE A 333 -7.66 14.23 -4.48
CA ILE A 333 -6.41 14.86 -3.97
C ILE A 333 -6.20 14.51 -2.49
N ILE A 334 -7.26 14.51 -1.67
CA ILE A 334 -7.17 14.10 -0.26
C ILE A 334 -6.76 12.62 -0.18
N ILE A 335 -7.34 11.76 -1.02
CA ILE A 335 -6.95 10.35 -1.12
C ILE A 335 -5.48 10.22 -1.52
N LEU A 336 -5.00 10.98 -2.53
CA LEU A 336 -3.60 10.98 -2.94
C LEU A 336 -2.69 11.34 -1.76
N VAL A 337 -2.99 12.40 -1.02
CA VAL A 337 -2.23 12.81 0.16
C VAL A 337 -2.25 11.75 1.25
N THR A 338 -3.43 11.16 1.51
CA THR A 338 -3.59 10.07 2.49
C THR A 338 -2.77 8.86 2.12
N VAL A 339 -2.84 8.43 0.86
CA VAL A 339 -2.09 7.28 0.33
C VAL A 339 -0.58 7.52 0.42
N LEU A 340 -0.11 8.73 0.15
CA LEU A 340 1.30 9.08 0.32
C LEU A 340 1.76 8.91 1.77
N PHE A 341 0.98 9.41 2.71
CA PHE A 341 1.33 9.30 4.12
C PHE A 341 1.17 7.87 4.64
N SER A 342 0.13 7.14 4.23
CA SER A 342 -0.03 5.74 4.62
C SER A 342 1.11 4.87 4.07
N ALA A 343 1.54 5.14 2.84
CA ALA A 343 2.66 4.44 2.22
C ALA A 343 3.98 4.61 2.99
N ILE A 344 4.24 5.79 3.59
CA ILE A 344 5.43 6.02 4.45
C ILE A 344 5.42 5.11 5.69
N GLY A 345 4.26 4.72 6.17
CA GLY A 345 4.11 3.81 7.33
C GLY A 345 3.96 2.33 6.96
N ALA A 346 3.92 2.01 5.66
CA ALA A 346 3.74 0.65 5.21
C ALA A 346 4.95 -0.23 5.55
N ALA A 347 4.69 -1.44 6.04
CA ALA A 347 5.75 -2.41 6.25
C ALA A 347 6.12 -3.11 4.93
N SER A 348 7.39 -3.45 4.77
CA SER A 348 7.92 -4.18 3.60
C SER A 348 7.59 -5.68 3.59
N ILE A 349 6.36 -6.03 3.94
CA ILE A 349 5.84 -7.41 4.06
C ILE A 349 4.71 -7.67 3.06
N PRO A 350 4.44 -8.94 2.70
CA PRO A 350 3.31 -9.28 1.85
C PRO A 350 1.98 -8.77 2.42
N MET A 351 1.07 -8.33 1.55
CA MET A 351 -0.26 -7.82 1.88
C MET A 351 -0.31 -6.56 2.76
N ALA A 352 0.81 -5.85 2.97
CA ALA A 352 0.81 -4.58 3.71
C ALA A 352 -0.13 -3.54 3.07
N GLY A 353 -0.28 -3.55 1.75
CA GLY A 353 -1.18 -2.68 1.02
C GLY A 353 -2.65 -2.81 1.43
N LEU A 354 -3.12 -3.99 1.88
CA LEU A 354 -4.50 -4.13 2.38
C LEU A 354 -4.74 -3.36 3.68
N VAL A 355 -3.75 -3.37 4.56
CA VAL A 355 -3.84 -2.61 5.83
C VAL A 355 -3.88 -1.12 5.52
N MET A 356 -3.02 -0.66 4.61
CA MET A 356 -2.96 0.75 4.22
C MET A 356 -4.17 1.16 3.37
N LEU A 357 -4.69 0.29 2.51
CA LEU A 357 -5.94 0.52 1.79
C LEU A 357 -7.11 0.78 2.72
N SER A 358 -7.17 0.12 3.88
CA SER A 358 -8.23 0.38 4.87
C SER A 358 -8.20 1.81 5.41
N VAL A 359 -7.01 2.42 5.48
CA VAL A 359 -6.84 3.84 5.82
C VAL A 359 -7.45 4.72 4.73
N ALA A 360 -7.07 4.49 3.48
CA ALA A 360 -7.53 5.28 2.35
C ALA A 360 -9.04 5.19 2.14
N ILE A 361 -9.63 3.99 2.28
CA ILE A 361 -11.09 3.76 2.23
C ILE A 361 -11.81 4.53 3.34
N SER A 362 -11.29 4.47 4.56
CA SER A 362 -11.89 5.16 5.71
C SER A 362 -11.89 6.68 5.52
N VAL A 363 -10.78 7.24 5.02
CA VAL A 363 -10.67 8.69 4.71
C VAL A 363 -11.60 9.09 3.56
N ALA A 364 -11.77 8.22 2.57
CA ALA A 364 -12.71 8.43 1.47
C ALA A 364 -14.19 8.30 1.88
N GLY A 365 -14.48 7.92 3.14
CA GLY A 365 -15.84 7.68 3.61
C GLY A 365 -16.53 6.49 2.96
N LEU A 366 -15.76 5.56 2.38
CA LEU A 366 -16.28 4.39 1.69
C LEU A 366 -16.53 3.22 2.66
N PRO A 367 -17.47 2.33 2.34
CA PRO A 367 -17.72 1.12 3.13
C PRO A 367 -16.48 0.23 3.19
N MET A 368 -16.06 -0.17 4.40
CA MET A 368 -14.89 -1.03 4.61
C MET A 368 -15.04 -2.42 4.02
N GLU A 369 -16.28 -2.85 3.81
CA GLU A 369 -16.66 -4.09 3.12
C GLU A 369 -16.13 -4.12 1.69
N GLY A 370 -15.92 -2.95 1.06
CA GLY A 370 -15.29 -2.77 -0.24
C GLY A 370 -13.88 -3.37 -0.36
N ILE A 371 -13.15 -3.53 0.77
CA ILE A 371 -11.87 -4.24 0.79
C ILE A 371 -12.06 -5.68 0.27
N GLY A 372 -13.20 -6.31 0.59
CA GLY A 372 -13.52 -7.67 0.15
C GLY A 372 -13.49 -7.84 -1.37
N LEU A 373 -13.85 -6.79 -2.13
CA LEU A 373 -13.86 -6.82 -3.59
C LEU A 373 -12.45 -7.00 -4.17
N VAL A 374 -11.50 -6.21 -3.68
CA VAL A 374 -10.11 -6.23 -4.19
C VAL A 374 -9.28 -7.34 -3.56
N LEU A 375 -9.68 -7.84 -2.40
CA LEU A 375 -8.99 -8.91 -1.69
C LEU A 375 -8.89 -10.19 -2.52
N ALA A 376 -9.90 -10.46 -3.36
CA ALA A 376 -9.93 -11.62 -4.27
C ALA A 376 -8.75 -11.62 -5.26
N VAL A 377 -8.31 -10.45 -5.70
CA VAL A 377 -7.25 -10.28 -6.71
C VAL A 377 -5.97 -9.66 -6.15
N GLU A 378 -5.92 -9.42 -4.83
CA GLU A 378 -4.81 -8.76 -4.13
C GLU A 378 -3.46 -9.38 -4.46
N GLN A 379 -3.38 -10.72 -4.42
CA GLN A 379 -2.14 -11.43 -4.69
C GLN A 379 -1.59 -11.16 -6.10
N LEU A 380 -2.48 -11.05 -7.10
CA LEU A 380 -2.09 -10.75 -8.48
C LEU A 380 -1.55 -9.32 -8.62
N CYS A 381 -2.07 -8.40 -7.82
CA CYS A 381 -1.64 -7.01 -7.79
C CYS A 381 -0.36 -6.80 -6.98
N ASP A 382 -0.11 -7.62 -5.95
CA ASP A 382 1.04 -7.49 -5.06
C ASP A 382 2.38 -7.77 -5.75
N MET A 383 2.41 -8.69 -6.70
CA MET A 383 3.64 -9.06 -7.43
C MET A 383 4.27 -7.87 -8.19
N PRO A 384 3.57 -7.20 -9.14
CA PRO A 384 4.13 -6.08 -9.88
C PRO A 384 4.33 -4.84 -8.99
N ARG A 385 3.45 -4.63 -8.00
CA ARG A 385 3.52 -3.58 -7.02
C ARG A 385 4.81 -3.63 -6.21
N THR A 386 5.13 -4.79 -5.64
CA THR A 386 6.34 -5.00 -4.84
C THR A 386 7.62 -4.92 -5.67
N ALA A 387 7.62 -5.42 -6.90
CA ALA A 387 8.74 -5.24 -7.83
C ALA A 387 8.98 -3.76 -8.15
N THR A 388 7.91 -2.99 -8.36
CA THR A 388 7.99 -1.55 -8.63
C THR A 388 8.53 -0.78 -7.42
N ASN A 389 8.10 -1.11 -6.21
CA ASN A 389 8.63 -0.52 -4.97
C ASN A 389 10.14 -0.76 -4.88
N SER A 390 10.55 -2.02 -4.93
CA SER A 390 11.97 -2.40 -4.78
C SER A 390 12.86 -1.82 -5.89
N TYR A 391 12.38 -1.76 -7.14
CA TYR A 391 13.15 -1.13 -8.21
C TYR A 391 13.25 0.38 -8.01
N GLY A 392 12.23 1.03 -7.49
CA GLY A 392 12.26 2.44 -7.09
C GLY A 392 13.34 2.73 -6.04
N ASP A 393 13.52 1.83 -5.04
CA ASP A 393 14.58 1.94 -4.03
C ASP A 393 15.97 1.93 -4.68
N MET A 394 16.20 1.00 -5.61
CA MET A 394 17.48 0.86 -6.33
C MET A 394 17.76 2.04 -7.26
N CYS A 395 16.72 2.58 -7.93
CA CYS A 395 16.83 3.80 -8.73
C CYS A 395 17.16 5.00 -7.83
N GLY A 396 16.53 5.10 -6.67
CA GLY A 396 16.81 6.13 -5.67
C GLY A 396 18.27 6.08 -5.19
N ALA A 397 18.75 4.90 -4.81
CA ALA A 397 20.15 4.72 -4.39
C ALA A 397 21.13 5.19 -5.47
N LEU A 398 20.88 4.85 -6.73
CA LEU A 398 21.70 5.29 -7.87
C LEU A 398 21.66 6.81 -8.04
N VAL A 399 20.46 7.40 -8.09
CA VAL A 399 20.29 8.84 -8.30
C VAL A 399 20.95 9.64 -7.18
N ILE A 400 20.80 9.20 -5.93
CA ILE A 400 21.42 9.85 -4.78
C ILE A 400 22.95 9.72 -4.84
N ALA A 401 23.52 8.54 -5.16
CA ALA A 401 24.96 8.33 -5.34
C ALA A 401 25.55 9.29 -6.39
N LYS A 402 24.89 9.41 -7.54
CA LYS A 402 25.31 10.37 -8.59
C LYS A 402 25.21 11.80 -8.11
N SER A 403 24.16 12.17 -7.38
CA SER A 403 23.99 13.53 -6.85
C SER A 403 25.03 13.90 -5.79
N GLU A 404 25.66 12.92 -5.15
CA GLU A 404 26.77 13.08 -4.21
C GLU A 404 28.15 12.97 -4.90
N GLY A 405 28.19 12.84 -6.22
CA GLY A 405 29.41 12.86 -7.03
C GLY A 405 30.11 11.50 -7.17
N GLU A 406 29.45 10.40 -6.82
CA GLU A 406 30.04 9.06 -6.95
C GLU A 406 30.21 8.64 -8.42
N LYS A 407 31.32 7.96 -8.71
CA LYS A 407 31.55 7.31 -10.01
C LYS A 407 31.03 5.89 -9.95
N LEU A 408 29.99 5.61 -10.74
CA LEU A 408 29.33 4.31 -10.78
C LEU A 408 29.93 3.44 -11.91
N THR A 409 29.76 2.13 -11.78
CA THR A 409 30.23 1.12 -12.74
C THR A 409 29.08 0.54 -13.59
N ILE A 410 28.14 1.37 -14.06
CA ILE A 410 26.92 0.93 -14.77
C ILE A 410 27.11 0.88 -16.27
#